data_bec65db7a92e9fafbc4dea722b414287
#
_entry.id   bec65db7a92e9fafbc4dea722b414287
#
_cell.length_a   1.000
_cell.length_b   1.000
_cell.length_c   1.000
_cell.angle_alpha   90.00
_cell.angle_beta   90.00
_cell.angle_gamma   90.00
#
_symmetry.space_group_name_H-M   'P 1'
#
loop_
_entity.id
_entity.type
_entity.pdbx_description
1 polymer ?
#
loop_
_entity_poly.entity_id
_entity_poly.type
_entity_poly.pdbx_seq_one_letter_code
_entity_poly.pdbx_strand_id
1 'polypeptide(L)'
;MHDLRLVIFDCDGVLVDSEVISNDVLARSLSAQGLPTTLAEARRDYQGLLLSEVVSRVEAKLGHSLPEDWLAGYERDRTEAFRRDLRPVPGAAEAVRHVLGAGIAVCVASQGKLEKTRLSLELTGLRELFPNGTLFSAHDVRRGKPHPDLFLHAASTFGAEPSGCVVVEDTASGVTAAVAAGMRVLGYVADSDEAAIGQAGAEPMQSLDQLPRLLGIA
;
A
#
# COMPACT_ATOMS: atom_id res chain seq x y z
N MET A 1 -4.76 -21.55 18.23
CA MET A 1 -4.59 -20.64 17.06
C MET A 1 -5.85 -19.83 16.96
N HIS A 2 -5.76 -18.49 16.96
CA HIS A 2 -6.92 -17.68 16.61
C HIS A 2 -7.36 -18.07 15.20
N ASP A 3 -8.68 -18.21 15.01
CA ASP A 3 -9.28 -18.61 13.74
C ASP A 3 -9.04 -17.49 12.72
N LEU A 4 -8.04 -17.62 11.84
CA LEU A 4 -7.70 -16.64 10.82
C LEU A 4 -8.88 -16.50 9.83
N ARG A 5 -9.46 -15.31 9.76
CA ARG A 5 -10.65 -15.01 8.98
C ARG A 5 -10.38 -14.15 7.77
N LEU A 6 -9.40 -13.25 7.88
CA LEU A 6 -9.14 -12.23 6.86
C LEU A 6 -7.65 -11.95 6.73
N VAL A 7 -7.17 -11.92 5.49
CA VAL A 7 -5.86 -11.34 5.16
C VAL A 7 -6.07 -10.04 4.41
N ILE A 8 -5.52 -8.96 4.96
CA ILE A 8 -5.62 -7.61 4.41
C ILE A 8 -4.27 -7.27 3.78
N PHE A 9 -4.26 -7.08 2.46
CA PHE A 9 -3.06 -6.68 1.74
C PHE A 9 -3.00 -5.17 1.56
N ASP A 10 -1.84 -4.56 1.79
CA ASP A 10 -1.58 -3.29 1.13
C ASP A 10 -1.50 -3.50 -0.39
N CYS A 11 -1.61 -2.43 -1.16
CA CYS A 11 -1.55 -2.49 -2.61
C CYS A 11 -0.15 -2.19 -3.14
N ASP A 12 0.36 -1.00 -2.80
CA ASP A 12 1.60 -0.44 -3.35
C ASP A 12 2.81 -1.04 -2.65
N GLY A 13 3.76 -1.61 -3.40
CA GLY A 13 4.91 -2.29 -2.82
C GLY A 13 4.64 -3.71 -2.32
N VAL A 14 3.37 -4.11 -2.14
CA VAL A 14 2.99 -5.47 -1.71
C VAL A 14 2.38 -6.29 -2.86
N LEU A 15 1.34 -5.79 -3.49
CA LEU A 15 0.68 -6.47 -4.62
C LEU A 15 1.21 -6.00 -5.97
N VAL A 16 1.52 -4.72 -6.09
CA VAL A 16 2.00 -4.09 -7.33
C VAL A 16 3.28 -3.33 -7.07
N ASP A 17 4.25 -3.45 -8.00
CA ASP A 17 5.54 -2.76 -7.94
C ASP A 17 5.39 -1.31 -8.48
N SER A 18 4.68 -0.49 -7.72
CA SER A 18 4.33 0.88 -8.12
C SER A 18 5.27 1.94 -7.56
N GLU A 19 6.07 1.61 -6.55
CA GLU A 19 6.82 2.59 -5.76
C GLU A 19 7.91 3.29 -6.58
N VAL A 20 8.71 2.53 -7.34
CA VAL A 20 9.76 3.11 -8.19
C VAL A 20 9.14 4.03 -9.26
N ILE A 21 8.06 3.60 -9.89
CA ILE A 21 7.37 4.36 -10.94
C ILE A 21 6.77 5.64 -10.38
N SER A 22 6.03 5.55 -9.27
CA SER A 22 5.38 6.71 -8.64
C SER A 22 6.38 7.76 -8.19
N ASN A 23 7.47 7.32 -7.56
CA ASN A 23 8.49 8.23 -7.04
C ASN A 23 9.35 8.83 -8.16
N ASP A 24 9.59 8.12 -9.28
CA ASP A 24 10.26 8.69 -10.45
C ASP A 24 9.42 9.79 -11.11
N VAL A 25 8.12 9.54 -11.29
CA VAL A 25 7.19 10.57 -11.81
C VAL A 25 7.13 11.76 -10.86
N LEU A 26 7.07 11.52 -9.55
CA LEU A 26 7.06 12.60 -8.56
C LEU A 26 8.36 13.43 -8.62
N ALA A 27 9.51 12.78 -8.64
CA ALA A 27 10.80 13.46 -8.71
C ALA A 27 10.92 14.37 -9.93
N ARG A 28 10.50 13.88 -11.10
CA ARG A 28 10.47 14.69 -12.35
C ARG A 28 9.48 15.85 -12.23
N SER A 29 8.30 15.59 -11.70
CA SER A 29 7.25 16.62 -11.54
C SER A 29 7.70 17.73 -10.59
N LEU A 30 8.33 17.40 -9.45
CA LEU A 30 8.86 18.38 -8.49
C LEU A 30 10.03 19.16 -9.05
N SER A 31 10.93 18.50 -9.80
CA SER A 31 12.06 19.18 -10.45
C SER A 31 11.57 20.19 -11.49
N ALA A 32 10.49 19.92 -12.19
CA ALA A 32 9.86 20.86 -13.12
C ALA A 32 9.24 22.09 -12.41
N GLN A 33 8.92 21.98 -11.11
CA GLN A 33 8.43 23.10 -10.29
C GLN A 33 9.55 23.89 -9.58
N GLY A 34 10.81 23.61 -9.93
CA GLY A 34 11.95 24.31 -9.31
C GLY A 34 12.42 23.71 -7.98
N LEU A 35 11.96 22.50 -7.62
CA LEU A 35 12.45 21.72 -6.49
C LEU A 35 13.22 20.50 -7.03
N PRO A 36 14.53 20.63 -7.36
CA PRO A 36 15.32 19.50 -7.85
C PRO A 36 15.23 18.33 -6.89
N THR A 37 14.72 17.22 -7.38
CA THR A 37 14.43 16.03 -6.54
C THR A 37 14.85 14.78 -7.30
N THR A 38 15.68 13.97 -6.68
CA THR A 38 16.08 12.64 -7.19
C THR A 38 15.05 11.58 -6.79
N LEU A 39 15.07 10.44 -7.46
CA LEU A 39 14.25 9.27 -7.09
C LEU A 39 14.47 8.86 -5.62
N ALA A 40 15.74 8.85 -5.17
CA ALA A 40 16.09 8.49 -3.79
C ALA A 40 15.50 9.48 -2.76
N GLU A 41 15.53 10.78 -3.07
CA GLU A 41 14.93 11.80 -2.22
C GLU A 41 13.40 11.72 -2.24
N ALA A 42 12.80 11.46 -3.40
CA ALA A 42 11.35 11.28 -3.50
C ALA A 42 10.88 10.09 -2.64
N ARG A 43 11.56 8.95 -2.72
CA ARG A 43 11.28 7.79 -1.88
C ARG A 43 11.44 8.12 -0.39
N ARG A 44 12.57 8.68 0.02
CA ARG A 44 12.86 8.99 1.42
C ARG A 44 11.86 9.96 2.05
N ASP A 45 11.48 11.02 1.31
CA ASP A 45 10.73 12.15 1.86
C ASP A 45 9.21 12.02 1.70
N TYR A 46 8.74 11.23 0.72
CA TYR A 46 7.33 11.25 0.31
C TYR A 46 6.66 9.86 0.19
N GLN A 47 7.42 8.75 0.22
CA GLN A 47 6.83 7.41 0.11
C GLN A 47 5.86 7.14 1.28
N GLY A 48 4.71 6.54 0.97
CA GLY A 48 3.69 6.19 1.97
C GLY A 48 2.84 7.35 2.48
N LEU A 49 3.06 8.58 2.01
CA LEU A 49 2.26 9.75 2.39
C LEU A 49 0.99 9.88 1.52
N LEU A 50 -0.03 10.50 2.09
CA LEU A 50 -1.15 11.02 1.31
C LEU A 50 -0.66 12.14 0.37
N LEU A 51 -1.22 12.21 -0.84
CA LEU A 51 -0.82 13.27 -1.80
C LEU A 51 -1.04 14.69 -1.26
N SER A 52 -2.05 14.90 -0.40
CA SER A 52 -2.25 16.17 0.29
C SER A 52 -1.09 16.52 1.23
N GLU A 53 -0.50 15.53 1.88
CA GLU A 53 0.67 15.72 2.74
C GLU A 53 1.93 15.99 1.90
N VAL A 54 2.06 15.31 0.75
CA VAL A 54 3.13 15.60 -0.23
C VAL A 54 3.05 17.05 -0.69
N VAL A 55 1.88 17.51 -1.13
CA VAL A 55 1.65 18.91 -1.55
C VAL A 55 2.07 19.87 -0.44
N SER A 56 1.57 19.68 0.78
CA SER A 56 1.88 20.57 1.91
C SER A 56 3.39 20.62 2.21
N ARG A 57 4.10 19.49 2.18
CA ARG A 57 5.55 19.44 2.39
C ARG A 57 6.33 20.11 1.26
N VAL A 58 5.89 19.93 0.01
CA VAL A 58 6.52 20.52 -1.16
C VAL A 58 6.35 22.05 -1.14
N GLU A 59 5.14 22.55 -0.91
CA GLU A 59 4.88 23.99 -0.81
C GLU A 59 5.68 24.65 0.31
N ALA A 60 5.82 23.97 1.46
CA ALA A 60 6.67 24.44 2.54
C ALA A 60 8.14 24.54 2.14
N LYS A 61 8.66 23.62 1.31
CA LYS A 61 10.04 23.65 0.78
C LYS A 61 10.21 24.72 -0.31
N LEU A 62 9.21 24.93 -1.17
CA LEU A 62 9.22 25.92 -2.23
C LEU A 62 9.02 27.36 -1.72
N GLY A 63 8.32 27.53 -0.60
CA GLY A 63 7.91 28.85 -0.08
C GLY A 63 6.74 29.49 -0.84
N HIS A 64 6.10 28.75 -1.71
CA HIS A 64 4.89 29.17 -2.46
C HIS A 64 4.05 27.95 -2.82
N SER A 65 2.77 28.17 -3.18
CA SER A 65 1.86 27.11 -3.60
C SER A 65 2.23 26.55 -4.96
N LEU A 66 1.99 25.25 -5.13
CA LEU A 66 2.03 24.57 -6.41
C LEU A 66 0.91 25.10 -7.35
N PRO A 67 1.08 25.03 -8.68
CA PRO A 67 0.00 25.32 -9.62
C PRO A 67 -1.28 24.52 -9.29
N GLU A 68 -2.43 25.13 -9.51
CA GLU A 68 -3.74 24.51 -9.19
C GLU A 68 -3.95 23.18 -9.91
N ASP A 69 -3.43 23.04 -11.11
CA ASP A 69 -3.52 21.83 -11.94
C ASP A 69 -2.37 20.84 -11.74
N TRP A 70 -1.38 21.14 -10.86
CA TRP A 70 -0.20 20.31 -10.67
C TRP A 70 -0.55 18.88 -10.24
N LEU A 71 -1.47 18.74 -9.28
CA LEU A 71 -1.87 17.44 -8.77
C LEU A 71 -2.53 16.56 -9.84
N ALA A 72 -3.42 17.17 -10.64
CA ALA A 72 -4.08 16.48 -11.75
C ALA A 72 -3.06 16.08 -12.84
N GLY A 73 -2.08 16.91 -13.11
CA GLY A 73 -0.95 16.62 -14.00
C GLY A 73 -0.13 15.43 -13.51
N TYR A 74 0.29 15.44 -12.25
CA TYR A 74 1.02 14.34 -11.63
C TYR A 74 0.23 13.02 -11.66
N GLU A 75 -1.06 13.04 -11.31
CA GLU A 75 -1.91 11.83 -11.31
C GLU A 75 -2.07 11.26 -12.73
N ARG A 76 -2.19 12.12 -13.75
CA ARG A 76 -2.23 11.72 -15.16
C ARG A 76 -0.91 11.05 -15.59
N ASP A 77 0.21 11.72 -15.36
CA ASP A 77 1.54 11.25 -15.77
C ASP A 77 1.91 9.92 -15.08
N ARG A 78 1.55 9.78 -13.79
CA ARG A 78 1.68 8.52 -13.05
C ARG A 78 0.80 7.42 -13.66
N THR A 79 -0.44 7.74 -14.01
CA THR A 79 -1.36 6.78 -14.64
C THR A 79 -0.82 6.28 -15.98
N GLU A 80 -0.26 7.15 -16.80
CA GLU A 80 0.38 6.79 -18.06
C GLU A 80 1.61 5.90 -17.84
N ALA A 81 2.45 6.23 -16.85
CA ALA A 81 3.60 5.42 -16.48
C ALA A 81 3.17 4.02 -15.98
N PHE A 82 2.10 3.93 -15.18
CA PHE A 82 1.54 2.64 -14.74
C PHE A 82 1.06 1.80 -15.91
N ARG A 83 0.33 2.38 -16.87
CA ARG A 83 -0.13 1.64 -18.06
C ARG A 83 1.01 1.05 -18.87
N ARG A 84 2.17 1.69 -18.87
CA ARG A 84 3.35 1.24 -19.62
C ARG A 84 4.18 0.21 -18.85
N ASP A 85 4.41 0.45 -17.56
CA ASP A 85 5.52 -0.20 -16.84
C ASP A 85 5.08 -1.00 -15.61
N LEU A 86 3.85 -0.80 -15.08
CA LEU A 86 3.43 -1.46 -13.83
C LEU A 86 3.43 -2.98 -13.96
N ARG A 87 3.98 -3.65 -12.96
CA ARG A 87 4.01 -5.12 -12.85
C ARG A 87 3.47 -5.55 -11.49
N PRO A 88 2.95 -6.77 -11.37
CA PRO A 88 2.67 -7.34 -10.06
C PRO A 88 3.99 -7.62 -9.34
N VAL A 89 3.97 -7.51 -8.01
CA VAL A 89 5.07 -8.01 -7.18
C VAL A 89 5.20 -9.52 -7.40
N PRO A 90 6.42 -10.07 -7.54
CA PRO A 90 6.62 -11.50 -7.71
C PRO A 90 5.94 -12.31 -6.59
N GLY A 91 5.18 -13.33 -6.98
CA GLY A 91 4.45 -14.20 -6.04
C GLY A 91 3.11 -13.64 -5.53
N ALA A 92 2.73 -12.39 -5.86
CA ALA A 92 1.50 -11.77 -5.33
C ALA A 92 0.22 -12.54 -5.68
N ALA A 93 0.08 -12.93 -6.95
CA ALA A 93 -1.10 -13.67 -7.39
C ALA A 93 -1.21 -15.05 -6.71
N GLU A 94 -0.08 -15.76 -6.61
CA GLU A 94 0.01 -17.08 -5.99
C GLU A 94 -0.28 -17.00 -4.50
N ALA A 95 0.27 -16.02 -3.80
CA ALA A 95 0.03 -15.79 -2.37
C ALA A 95 -1.45 -15.54 -2.09
N VAL A 96 -2.10 -14.67 -2.86
CA VAL A 96 -3.54 -14.40 -2.71
C VAL A 96 -4.38 -15.65 -3.01
N ARG A 97 -4.06 -16.41 -4.08
CA ARG A 97 -4.76 -17.66 -4.41
C ARG A 97 -4.63 -18.72 -3.33
N HIS A 98 -3.46 -18.85 -2.68
CA HIS A 98 -3.27 -19.78 -1.56
C HIS A 98 -4.17 -19.43 -0.38
N VAL A 99 -4.25 -18.14 -0.02
CA VAL A 99 -5.13 -17.67 1.06
C VAL A 99 -6.59 -17.97 0.74
N LEU A 100 -7.03 -17.64 -0.48
CA LEU A 100 -8.40 -17.95 -0.95
C LEU A 100 -8.68 -19.45 -0.97
N GLY A 101 -7.71 -20.27 -1.43
CA GLY A 101 -7.82 -21.73 -1.46
C GLY A 101 -7.95 -22.37 -0.09
N ALA A 102 -7.43 -21.71 0.96
CA ALA A 102 -7.61 -22.10 2.34
C ALA A 102 -8.97 -21.67 2.94
N GLY A 103 -9.84 -21.03 2.15
CA GLY A 103 -11.16 -20.54 2.59
C GLY A 103 -11.10 -19.25 3.42
N ILE A 104 -9.97 -18.55 3.41
CA ILE A 104 -9.77 -17.31 4.16
C ILE A 104 -10.11 -16.13 3.23
N ALA A 105 -10.85 -15.16 3.75
CA ALA A 105 -11.19 -13.95 3.00
C ALA A 105 -9.95 -13.09 2.75
N VAL A 106 -9.97 -12.35 1.63
CA VAL A 106 -8.91 -11.39 1.29
C VAL A 106 -9.50 -10.03 0.95
N CYS A 107 -8.78 -8.97 1.26
CA CYS A 107 -9.11 -7.63 0.80
C CYS A 107 -7.85 -6.79 0.63
N VAL A 108 -8.01 -5.61 0.01
CA VAL A 108 -6.95 -4.63 -0.16
C VAL A 108 -7.28 -3.38 0.65
N ALA A 109 -6.31 -2.85 1.39
CA ALA A 109 -6.43 -1.62 2.15
C ALA A 109 -5.26 -0.67 1.82
N SER A 110 -5.51 0.28 0.92
CA SER A 110 -4.50 1.18 0.35
C SER A 110 -4.64 2.62 0.87
N GLN A 111 -3.50 3.30 1.01
CA GLN A 111 -3.43 4.73 1.28
C GLN A 111 -3.92 5.57 0.08
N GLY A 112 -3.87 5.00 -1.13
CA GLY A 112 -4.27 5.66 -2.37
C GLY A 112 -5.78 5.71 -2.59
N LYS A 113 -6.20 6.53 -3.58
CA LYS A 113 -7.60 6.59 -4.06
C LYS A 113 -8.04 5.23 -4.60
N LEU A 114 -9.32 4.90 -4.41
CA LEU A 114 -9.92 3.63 -4.84
C LEU A 114 -9.75 3.38 -6.34
N GLU A 115 -9.93 4.42 -7.16
CA GLU A 115 -9.78 4.32 -8.62
C GLU A 115 -8.34 3.95 -9.02
N LYS A 116 -7.33 4.50 -8.33
CA LYS A 116 -5.91 4.18 -8.55
C LYS A 116 -5.64 2.72 -8.18
N THR A 117 -6.10 2.26 -7.02
CA THR A 117 -5.95 0.88 -6.56
C THR A 117 -6.60 -0.09 -7.55
N ARG A 118 -7.83 0.19 -7.98
CA ARG A 118 -8.53 -0.61 -8.98
C ARG A 118 -7.75 -0.71 -10.29
N LEU A 119 -7.31 0.42 -10.83
CA LEU A 119 -6.51 0.47 -12.06
C LEU A 119 -5.22 -0.35 -11.92
N SER A 120 -4.50 -0.21 -10.80
CA SER A 120 -3.25 -0.96 -10.56
C SER A 120 -3.48 -2.47 -10.58
N LEU A 121 -4.54 -2.95 -9.93
CA LEU A 121 -4.90 -4.36 -9.92
C LEU A 121 -5.38 -4.85 -11.30
N GLU A 122 -6.08 -4.02 -12.08
CA GLU A 122 -6.50 -4.34 -13.46
C GLU A 122 -5.28 -4.48 -14.37
N LEU A 123 -4.35 -3.52 -14.33
CA LEU A 123 -3.15 -3.53 -15.17
C LEU A 123 -2.22 -4.73 -14.89
N THR A 124 -2.24 -5.23 -13.66
CA THR A 124 -1.40 -6.37 -13.22
C THR A 124 -2.13 -7.72 -13.24
N GLY A 125 -3.41 -7.76 -13.66
CA GLY A 125 -4.21 -8.99 -13.71
C GLY A 125 -4.62 -9.53 -12.34
N LEU A 126 -4.46 -8.75 -11.28
CA LEU A 126 -4.81 -9.17 -9.91
C LEU A 126 -6.28 -8.84 -9.56
N ARG A 127 -6.95 -8.01 -10.34
CA ARG A 127 -8.29 -7.48 -10.00
C ARG A 127 -9.33 -8.58 -9.76
N GLU A 128 -9.25 -9.68 -10.49
CA GLU A 128 -10.20 -10.80 -10.39
C GLU A 128 -10.10 -11.57 -9.06
N LEU A 129 -8.97 -11.47 -8.38
CA LEU A 129 -8.76 -12.08 -7.06
C LEU A 129 -9.47 -11.31 -5.93
N PHE A 130 -9.89 -10.09 -6.20
CA PHE A 130 -10.53 -9.20 -5.24
C PHE A 130 -11.93 -8.80 -5.71
N PRO A 131 -13.01 -9.52 -5.32
CA PRO A 131 -14.38 -9.21 -5.69
C PRO A 131 -14.81 -7.78 -5.34
N ASN A 132 -15.98 -7.36 -5.81
CA ASN A 132 -16.51 -6.04 -5.46
C ASN A 132 -16.75 -5.94 -3.95
N GLY A 133 -16.43 -4.77 -3.37
CA GLY A 133 -16.54 -4.52 -1.93
C GLY A 133 -15.34 -4.99 -1.10
N THR A 134 -14.24 -5.44 -1.74
CA THR A 134 -13.02 -5.89 -1.04
C THR A 134 -11.83 -4.93 -1.21
N LEU A 135 -12.05 -3.76 -1.79
CA LEU A 135 -11.03 -2.72 -1.91
C LEU A 135 -11.39 -1.54 -1.01
N PHE A 136 -10.49 -1.15 -0.13
CA PHE A 136 -10.63 -0.07 0.84
C PHE A 136 -9.55 0.99 0.62
N SER A 137 -9.95 2.25 0.75
CA SER A 137 -9.10 3.42 0.58
C SER A 137 -9.00 4.23 1.86
N ALA A 138 -7.84 4.84 2.12
CA ALA A 138 -7.71 5.81 3.20
C ALA A 138 -8.63 7.04 3.03
N HIS A 139 -9.14 7.28 1.82
CA HIS A 139 -10.12 8.33 1.55
C HIS A 139 -11.54 7.99 2.02
N ASP A 140 -11.82 6.72 2.39
CA ASP A 140 -13.12 6.26 2.89
C ASP A 140 -13.22 6.34 4.41
N VAL A 141 -12.13 6.72 5.10
CA VAL A 141 -12.04 6.78 6.56
C VAL A 141 -11.60 8.16 7.03
N ARG A 142 -11.76 8.41 8.33
CA ARG A 142 -11.41 9.70 8.90
C ARG A 142 -9.90 9.96 8.86
N ARG A 143 -9.09 8.93 9.10
CA ARG A 143 -7.63 9.02 9.17
C ARG A 143 -7.02 7.80 8.49
N GLY A 144 -6.13 8.05 7.52
CA GLY A 144 -5.32 7.01 6.90
C GLY A 144 -4.19 6.53 7.81
N LYS A 145 -3.35 5.61 7.29
CA LYS A 145 -2.13 5.14 7.94
C LYS A 145 -1.25 6.35 8.35
N PRO A 146 -0.69 6.40 9.54
CA PRO A 146 -0.47 5.33 10.53
C PRO A 146 -1.63 5.11 11.52
N HIS A 147 -2.81 5.70 11.32
CA HIS A 147 -3.96 5.45 12.18
C HIS A 147 -4.65 4.14 11.81
N PRO A 148 -5.28 3.43 12.78
CA PRO A 148 -5.85 2.10 12.56
C PRO A 148 -7.16 2.09 11.77
N ASP A 149 -7.74 3.25 11.52
CA ASP A 149 -9.12 3.41 11.02
C ASP A 149 -9.37 2.61 9.73
N LEU A 150 -8.42 2.58 8.79
CA LEU A 150 -8.54 1.86 7.52
C LEU A 150 -8.62 0.35 7.71
N PHE A 151 -7.75 -0.23 8.53
CA PHE A 151 -7.72 -1.66 8.78
C PHE A 151 -8.92 -2.11 9.62
N LEU A 152 -9.33 -1.31 10.60
CA LEU A 152 -10.55 -1.57 11.39
C LEU A 152 -11.81 -1.50 10.51
N HIS A 153 -11.87 -0.56 9.56
CA HIS A 153 -12.97 -0.47 8.60
C HIS A 153 -13.03 -1.72 7.71
N ALA A 154 -11.90 -2.17 7.19
CA ALA A 154 -11.81 -3.40 6.40
C ALA A 154 -12.29 -4.62 7.22
N ALA A 155 -11.74 -4.83 8.42
CA ALA A 155 -12.12 -5.94 9.29
C ALA A 155 -13.62 -5.92 9.63
N SER A 156 -14.17 -4.77 10.00
CA SER A 156 -15.59 -4.59 10.30
C SER A 156 -16.49 -4.95 9.13
N THR A 157 -16.09 -4.58 7.90
CA THR A 157 -16.87 -4.89 6.69
C THR A 157 -16.98 -6.41 6.46
N PHE A 158 -15.97 -7.17 6.86
CA PHE A 158 -15.96 -8.64 6.80
C PHE A 158 -16.52 -9.31 8.06
N GLY A 159 -16.96 -8.54 9.07
CA GLY A 159 -17.37 -9.10 10.35
C GLY A 159 -16.25 -9.85 11.06
N ALA A 160 -14.99 -9.50 10.80
CA ALA A 160 -13.82 -10.14 11.40
C ALA A 160 -13.32 -9.33 12.61
N GLU A 161 -13.05 -10.04 13.71
CA GLU A 161 -12.35 -9.44 14.85
C GLU A 161 -10.89 -9.14 14.46
N PRO A 162 -10.30 -8.04 14.93
CA PRO A 162 -8.89 -7.69 14.62
C PRO A 162 -7.90 -8.82 14.92
N SER A 163 -8.08 -9.57 16.00
CA SER A 163 -7.24 -10.71 16.36
C SER A 163 -7.32 -11.90 15.39
N GLY A 164 -8.36 -11.96 14.56
CA GLY A 164 -8.55 -12.91 13.46
C GLY A 164 -8.09 -12.38 12.10
N CYS A 165 -7.46 -11.21 12.07
CA CYS A 165 -6.94 -10.58 10.84
C CYS A 165 -5.41 -10.63 10.81
N VAL A 166 -4.86 -10.80 9.60
CA VAL A 166 -3.43 -10.60 9.32
C VAL A 166 -3.30 -9.53 8.25
N VAL A 167 -2.38 -8.58 8.46
CA VAL A 167 -2.05 -7.54 7.48
C VAL A 167 -0.72 -7.87 6.81
N VAL A 168 -0.63 -7.68 5.49
CA VAL A 168 0.61 -7.73 4.72
C VAL A 168 0.94 -6.31 4.26
N GLU A 169 2.09 -5.80 4.69
CA GLU A 169 2.48 -4.39 4.55
C GLU A 169 3.98 -4.24 4.28
N ASP A 170 4.39 -3.17 3.59
CA ASP A 170 5.79 -2.87 3.27
C ASP A 170 6.30 -1.54 3.86
N THR A 171 5.44 -0.78 4.55
CA THR A 171 5.78 0.52 5.14
C THR A 171 5.67 0.53 6.66
N ALA A 172 6.57 1.23 7.35
CA ALA A 172 6.49 1.42 8.80
C ALA A 172 5.18 2.11 9.22
N SER A 173 4.66 3.02 8.39
CA SER A 173 3.37 3.70 8.63
C SER A 173 2.20 2.71 8.64
N GLY A 174 2.14 1.81 7.64
CA GLY A 174 1.09 0.80 7.57
C GLY A 174 1.22 -0.26 8.65
N VAL A 175 2.44 -0.70 8.96
CA VAL A 175 2.69 -1.61 10.09
C VAL A 175 2.19 -1.00 11.40
N THR A 176 2.53 0.27 11.67
CA THR A 176 2.06 1.00 12.86
C THR A 176 0.53 1.02 12.92
N ALA A 177 -0.14 1.29 11.79
CA ALA A 177 -1.60 1.30 11.71
C ALA A 177 -2.21 -0.07 12.03
N ALA A 178 -1.65 -1.16 11.50
CA ALA A 178 -2.13 -2.51 11.70
C ALA A 178 -1.91 -2.99 13.15
N VAL A 179 -0.76 -2.70 13.74
CA VAL A 179 -0.47 -2.97 15.15
C VAL A 179 -1.43 -2.19 16.05
N ALA A 180 -1.67 -0.90 15.75
CA ALA A 180 -2.65 -0.09 16.49
C ALA A 180 -4.09 -0.59 16.33
N ALA A 181 -4.40 -1.30 15.24
CA ALA A 181 -5.67 -1.99 15.04
C ALA A 181 -5.79 -3.31 15.83
N GLY A 182 -4.71 -3.77 16.48
CA GLY A 182 -4.69 -5.05 17.18
C GLY A 182 -4.53 -6.27 16.27
N MET A 183 -3.97 -6.09 15.07
CA MET A 183 -3.78 -7.13 14.06
C MET A 183 -2.33 -7.63 14.02
N ARG A 184 -2.14 -8.90 13.67
CA ARG A 184 -0.82 -9.45 13.32
C ARG A 184 -0.38 -8.86 12.00
N VAL A 185 0.92 -8.53 11.88
CA VAL A 185 1.47 -7.93 10.66
C VAL A 185 2.63 -8.74 10.14
N LEU A 186 2.58 -9.09 8.86
CA LEU A 186 3.69 -9.64 8.09
C LEU A 186 4.26 -8.50 7.23
N GLY A 187 5.50 -8.11 7.52
CA GLY A 187 6.17 -7.01 6.85
C GLY A 187 6.93 -7.49 5.62
N TYR A 188 6.49 -7.11 4.42
CA TYR A 188 7.22 -7.42 3.19
C TYR A 188 8.42 -6.48 3.05
N VAL A 189 9.63 -7.06 3.07
CA VAL A 189 10.88 -6.28 3.19
C VAL A 189 11.85 -6.45 2.01
N ALA A 190 11.38 -7.02 0.88
CA ALA A 190 12.25 -7.23 -0.28
C ALA A 190 12.91 -5.92 -0.79
N ASP A 191 12.17 -4.80 -0.76
CA ASP A 191 12.62 -3.48 -1.20
C ASP A 191 12.44 -2.40 -0.12
N SER A 192 12.12 -2.79 1.14
CA SER A 192 11.83 -1.90 2.26
C SER A 192 12.89 -2.00 3.36
N ASP A 193 12.92 -1.03 4.26
CA ASP A 193 13.81 -1.03 5.43
C ASP A 193 13.31 -2.05 6.48
N GLU A 194 13.92 -3.24 6.47
CA GLU A 194 13.59 -4.35 7.39
C GLU A 194 13.67 -3.90 8.87
N ALA A 195 14.65 -3.06 9.21
CA ALA A 195 14.81 -2.60 10.58
C ALA A 195 13.65 -1.69 11.00
N ALA A 196 13.23 -0.78 10.13
CA ALA A 196 12.09 0.11 10.39
C ALA A 196 10.77 -0.68 10.46
N ILE A 197 10.58 -1.66 9.59
CA ILE A 197 9.41 -2.56 9.55
C ILE A 197 9.34 -3.41 10.83
N GLY A 198 10.46 -4.01 11.25
CA GLY A 198 10.53 -4.80 12.48
C GLY A 198 10.32 -3.95 13.74
N GLN A 199 10.91 -2.74 13.82
CA GLN A 199 10.70 -1.81 14.94
C GLN A 199 9.24 -1.34 15.05
N ALA A 200 8.54 -1.22 13.93
CA ALA A 200 7.12 -0.88 13.92
C ALA A 200 6.22 -2.04 14.42
N GLY A 201 6.75 -3.27 14.53
CA GLY A 201 6.05 -4.41 15.13
C GLY A 201 5.63 -5.51 14.15
N ALA A 202 6.11 -5.52 12.92
CA ALA A 202 5.85 -6.59 11.96
C ALA A 202 6.84 -7.75 12.09
N GLU A 203 6.38 -8.96 11.74
CA GLU A 203 7.21 -10.12 11.44
C GLU A 203 7.73 -9.99 10.00
N PRO A 204 9.06 -9.84 9.77
CA PRO A 204 9.58 -9.59 8.44
C PRO A 204 9.44 -10.81 7.53
N MET A 205 9.13 -10.55 6.25
CA MET A 205 8.94 -11.53 5.19
C MET A 205 9.65 -11.05 3.92
N GLN A 206 10.61 -11.82 3.42
CA GLN A 206 11.44 -11.46 2.26
C GLN A 206 10.77 -11.77 0.91
N SER A 207 9.82 -12.69 0.88
CA SER A 207 9.10 -13.10 -0.32
C SER A 207 7.67 -13.44 0.00
N LEU A 208 6.73 -13.10 -0.88
CA LEU A 208 5.31 -13.47 -0.75
C LEU A 208 5.09 -14.99 -0.80
N ASP A 209 6.04 -15.77 -1.33
CA ASP A 209 6.01 -17.23 -1.29
C ASP A 209 6.09 -17.80 0.15
N GLN A 210 6.56 -17.00 1.10
CA GLN A 210 6.59 -17.38 2.52
C GLN A 210 5.22 -17.26 3.21
N LEU A 211 4.29 -16.51 2.61
CA LEU A 211 3.00 -16.18 3.20
C LEU A 211 2.21 -17.42 3.64
N PRO A 212 2.00 -18.47 2.81
CA PRO A 212 1.23 -19.65 3.23
C PRO A 212 1.81 -20.33 4.46
N ARG A 213 3.14 -20.47 4.54
CA ARG A 213 3.84 -21.05 5.69
C ARG A 213 3.67 -20.17 6.95
N LEU A 214 3.83 -18.85 6.82
CA LEU A 214 3.69 -17.93 7.96
C LEU A 214 2.27 -17.86 8.50
N LEU A 215 1.27 -18.09 7.64
CA LEU A 215 -0.13 -18.19 8.02
C LEU A 215 -0.52 -19.60 8.54
N GLY A 216 0.33 -20.60 8.36
CA GLY A 216 0.02 -21.99 8.75
C GLY A 216 -1.02 -22.68 7.85
N ILE A 217 -1.06 -22.30 6.57
CA ILE A 217 -1.99 -22.81 5.54
C ILE A 217 -1.26 -23.50 4.37
N ALA A 218 0.04 -23.80 4.56
CA ALA A 218 0.87 -24.48 3.56
C ALA A 218 0.62 -25.99 3.55
#